data_e53650119fb042de3bb3f577f6001508
#
_entry.id   e53650119fb042de3bb3f577f6001508
#
_cell.length_a   1.000
_cell.length_b   1.000
_cell.length_c   1.000
_cell.angle_alpha   90.00
_cell.angle_beta   90.00
_cell.angle_gamma   90.00
#
_symmetry.space_group_name_H-M   'P 1'
#
loop_
_entity.id
_entity.type
_entity.pdbx_description
1 polymer ?
#
loop_
_entity_poly.entity_id
_entity_poly.type
_entity_poly.pdbx_seq_one_letter_code
_entity_poly.pdbx_strand_id
1 'polypeptide(L)' 'MAKQSRFLCIGGFLNGTQVKDQGESFICVENGKQVTYRKMEIFHQDSWDQDYYVCETTTDQQAKNWVYDIEPN' A
#
# COMPACT_ATOMS: atom_id res chain seq x y z
N MET A 1 -0.72 -18.21 14.19
CA MET A 1 -0.04 -17.09 13.58
C MET A 1 -1.03 -16.14 12.94
N ALA A 2 -0.93 -14.89 13.27
CA ALA A 2 -1.90 -13.91 12.79
C ALA A 2 -1.57 -13.48 11.37
N LYS A 3 -2.59 -13.39 10.54
CA LYS A 3 -2.44 -12.84 9.21
C LYS A 3 -2.60 -11.33 9.29
N GLN A 4 -1.95 -10.66 8.36
CA GLN A 4 -2.16 -9.23 8.23
C GLN A 4 -3.61 -8.99 7.83
N SER A 5 -4.33 -8.23 8.65
CA SER A 5 -5.76 -8.02 8.41
C SER A 5 -6.05 -6.66 7.79
N ARG A 6 -5.12 -5.75 7.85
CA ARG A 6 -5.28 -4.43 7.27
C ARG A 6 -4.05 -4.07 6.47
N PHE A 7 -4.27 -3.36 5.39
CA PHE A 7 -3.21 -3.03 4.43
C PHE A 7 -3.20 -1.53 4.23
N LEU A 8 -2.06 -0.93 4.47
CA LEU A 8 -1.90 0.51 4.28
C LEU A 8 -1.81 0.82 2.80
N CYS A 9 -2.50 1.85 2.37
CA CYS A 9 -2.49 2.26 0.98
C CYS A 9 -1.48 3.39 0.77
N ILE A 10 -0.77 3.32 -0.34
CA ILE A 10 0.27 4.28 -0.66
C ILE A 10 -0.07 4.96 -1.98
N GLY A 11 -0.17 6.28 -1.94
CA GLY A 11 -0.45 7.07 -3.12
C GLY A 11 -1.94 7.19 -3.41
N GLY A 12 -2.28 8.14 -4.26
CA GLY A 12 -3.65 8.32 -4.71
C GLY A 12 -4.60 8.73 -3.60
N PHE A 13 -5.87 8.44 -3.83
CA PHE A 13 -6.94 8.86 -2.92
C PHE A 13 -6.81 8.27 -1.54
N LEU A 14 -6.35 7.04 -1.46
CA LEU A 14 -6.33 6.30 -0.20
C LEU A 14 -5.00 6.38 0.52
N ASN A 15 -4.12 7.26 0.09
CA ASN A 15 -2.80 7.38 0.70
C ASN A 15 -2.92 7.56 2.21
N GLY A 16 -2.27 6.67 2.97
CA GLY A 16 -2.32 6.72 4.42
C GLY A 16 -3.51 6.02 5.04
N THR A 17 -4.41 5.47 4.24
CA THR A 17 -5.60 4.79 4.71
C THR A 17 -5.36 3.29 4.76
N GLN A 18 -5.91 2.63 5.77
CA GLN A 18 -5.82 1.18 5.89
C GLN A 18 -7.11 0.55 5.40
N VAL A 19 -6.99 -0.52 4.62
CA VAL A 19 -8.15 -1.23 4.09
C VAL A 19 -8.03 -2.71 4.40
N LYS A 20 -9.15 -3.40 4.32
CA LYS A 20 -9.16 -4.84 4.47
C LYS A 20 -8.58 -5.48 3.22
N ASP A 21 -8.32 -6.78 3.30
CA ASP A 21 -7.79 -7.51 2.16
C ASP A 21 -8.77 -7.45 0.99
N GLN A 22 -8.31 -6.88 -0.11
CA GLN A 22 -9.10 -6.74 -1.33
C GLN A 22 -8.62 -7.69 -2.43
N GLY A 23 -7.77 -8.63 -2.08
CA GLY A 23 -7.18 -9.51 -3.08
C GLY A 23 -5.92 -8.91 -3.67
N GLU A 24 -5.57 -9.35 -4.88
CA GLU A 24 -4.33 -8.91 -5.52
C GLU A 24 -4.37 -7.43 -5.88
N SER A 25 -5.54 -6.93 -6.20
CA SER A 25 -5.68 -5.53 -6.58
C SER A 25 -7.14 -5.13 -6.44
N PHE A 26 -7.38 -3.83 -6.43
CA PHE A 26 -8.74 -3.34 -6.42
C PHE A 26 -8.77 -1.96 -7.07
N ILE A 27 -9.98 -1.54 -7.46
CA ILE A 27 -10.17 -0.26 -8.10
C ILE A 27 -10.91 0.68 -7.16
N CYS A 28 -10.40 1.89 -7.06
CA CYS A 28 -11.01 2.94 -6.28
C CYS A 28 -11.50 4.03 -7.21
N VAL A 29 -12.75 4.47 -7.03
CA VAL A 29 -13.31 5.52 -7.87
C VAL A 29 -13.63 6.71 -6.98
N GLU A 30 -13.16 7.88 -7.38
CA GLU A 30 -13.45 9.09 -6.64
C GLU A 30 -13.54 10.25 -7.64
N ASN A 31 -14.61 11.01 -7.55
CA ASN A 31 -14.83 12.16 -8.43
C ASN A 31 -14.73 11.77 -9.90
N GLY A 32 -15.25 10.60 -10.24
CA GLY A 32 -15.24 10.14 -11.62
C GLY A 32 -13.92 9.60 -12.11
N LYS A 33 -12.89 9.58 -11.26
CA LYS A 33 -11.60 9.03 -11.63
C LYS A 33 -11.42 7.65 -11.05
N GLN A 34 -10.83 6.78 -11.84
CA GLN A 34 -10.60 5.39 -11.50
C GLN A 34 -9.12 5.19 -11.26
N VAL A 35 -8.79 4.60 -10.12
CA VAL A 35 -7.39 4.35 -9.77
C VAL A 35 -7.27 2.92 -9.29
N THR A 36 -6.28 2.20 -9.78
CA THR A 36 -6.04 0.83 -9.40
C THR A 36 -4.96 0.77 -8.33
N TYR A 37 -5.22 -0.01 -7.28
CA TYR A 37 -4.25 -0.28 -6.23
C TYR A 37 -3.86 -1.74 -6.32
N ARG A 38 -2.56 -2.00 -6.29
CA ARG A 38 -2.05 -3.36 -6.38
C ARG A 38 -1.30 -3.73 -5.12
N LYS A 39 -1.49 -4.96 -4.67
CA LYS A 39 -0.81 -5.45 -3.49
C LYS A 39 0.68 -5.60 -3.79
N MET A 40 1.51 -5.04 -2.94
CA MET A 40 2.94 -5.09 -3.11
C MET A 40 3.58 -5.39 -1.77
N GLU A 41 4.53 -6.30 -1.77
CA GLU A 41 5.28 -6.63 -0.57
C GLU A 41 6.49 -5.74 -0.49
N ILE A 42 6.66 -5.06 0.64
CA ILE A 42 7.81 -4.20 0.85
C ILE A 42 8.57 -4.71 2.07
N PHE A 43 9.84 -5.01 1.88
CA PHE A 43 10.68 -5.52 2.96
C PHE A 43 11.15 -4.38 3.84
N HIS A 44 11.05 -4.62 5.15
CA HIS A 44 11.60 -3.71 6.13
C HIS A 44 13.00 -4.16 6.50
N GLN A 45 13.85 -3.20 6.75
CA GLN A 45 15.23 -3.46 7.04
C GLN A 45 15.42 -4.38 8.24
N ASP A 46 14.53 -4.28 9.20
CA ASP A 46 14.71 -4.99 10.45
C ASP A 46 13.88 -6.20 10.57
N SER A 47 13.33 -6.68 9.50
CA SER A 47 12.84 -7.93 9.78
C SER A 47 11.63 -8.49 9.18
N TRP A 48 10.59 -7.80 8.99
CA TRP A 48 9.43 -8.50 8.47
C TRP A 48 8.94 -7.86 7.20
N ASP A 49 8.30 -8.70 6.41
CA ASP A 49 7.68 -8.25 5.18
C ASP A 49 6.26 -7.86 5.47
N GLN A 50 5.80 -6.84 4.80
CA GLN A 50 4.45 -6.40 4.96
C GLN A 50 3.89 -6.04 3.60
N ASP A 51 2.62 -6.41 3.37
CA ASP A 51 1.97 -6.07 2.11
C ASP A 51 1.30 -4.73 2.22
N TYR A 52 1.34 -4.00 1.11
CA TYR A 52 0.72 -2.69 0.99
C TYR A 52 -0.05 -2.65 -0.31
N TYR A 53 -1.03 -1.77 -0.38
CA TYR A 53 -1.69 -1.50 -1.65
C TYR A 53 -1.10 -0.22 -2.20
N VAL A 54 -0.51 -0.32 -3.37
CA VAL A 54 0.21 0.80 -3.97
C VAL A 54 -0.55 1.29 -5.20
N CYS A 55 -0.78 2.60 -5.24
CA CYS A 55 -1.46 3.22 -6.36
C CYS A 55 -0.69 3.00 -7.65
N GLU A 56 -1.41 2.76 -8.74
CA GLU A 56 -0.78 2.47 -10.03
C GLU A 56 0.13 3.60 -10.51
N THR A 57 -0.09 4.82 -10.03
CA THR A 57 0.73 5.95 -10.41
C THR A 57 1.96 6.12 -9.53
N THR A 58 2.11 5.28 -8.52
CA THR A 58 3.24 5.35 -7.60
C THR A 58 4.27 4.31 -8.00
N THR A 59 5.52 4.73 -8.17
CA THR A 59 6.58 3.80 -8.54
C THR A 59 7.01 2.99 -7.32
N ASP A 60 7.70 1.88 -7.57
CA ASP A 60 8.23 1.04 -6.49
C ASP A 60 9.13 1.85 -5.57
N GLN A 61 9.96 2.70 -6.16
CA GLN A 61 10.91 3.48 -5.37
C GLN A 61 10.16 4.48 -4.48
N GLN A 62 9.13 5.11 -5.03
CA GLN A 62 8.34 6.05 -4.25
C GLN A 62 7.63 5.35 -3.10
N ALA A 63 7.11 4.17 -3.36
CA ALA A 63 6.42 3.41 -2.32
C ALA A 63 7.38 3.05 -1.20
N LYS A 64 8.57 2.61 -1.52
CA LYS A 64 9.57 2.26 -0.51
C LYS A 64 9.97 3.47 0.31
N ASN A 65 10.19 4.60 -0.34
CA ASN A 65 10.56 5.82 0.36
C ASN A 65 9.45 6.23 1.32
N TRP A 66 8.21 6.12 0.88
CA TRP A 66 7.07 6.48 1.71
C TRP A 66 7.02 5.63 2.98
N VAL A 67 7.21 4.33 2.81
CA VAL A 67 7.17 3.40 3.95
C VAL A 67 8.29 3.71 4.93
N TYR A 68 9.48 3.98 4.43
CA TYR A 68 10.60 4.28 5.31
C TYR A 68 10.39 5.58 6.07
N ASP A 69 9.71 6.53 5.45
CA ASP A 69 9.44 7.81 6.10
C ASP A 69 8.46 7.69 7.25
N ILE A 70 7.41 6.90 7.07
CA ILE A 70 6.37 6.81 8.08
C ILE A 70 6.65 5.75 9.13
N GLU A 71 7.56 4.84 8.85
CA GLU A 71 7.91 3.79 9.80
C GLU A 71 9.41 3.74 9.95
N PRO A 72 9.98 4.79 10.52
CA PRO A 72 11.42 4.83 10.70
C PRO A 72 11.84 3.79 11.73
N ASN A 73 12.99 3.26 11.56
CA ASN A 73 13.51 2.25 12.48
C ASN A 73 14.16 2.88 13.69
#